data_dd8c51410d7023bb6b54e090cf8dea6c
#
_entry.id   dd8c51410d7023bb6b54e090cf8dea6c
#
_cell.length_a   1.000
_cell.length_b   1.000
_cell.length_c   1.000
_cell.angle_alpha   90.00
_cell.angle_beta   90.00
_cell.angle_gamma   90.00
#
_symmetry.space_group_name_H-M   'P 1'
#
loop_
_entity.id
_entity.type
_entity.pdbx_description
1 polymer ?
#
loop_
_entity_poly.entity_id
_entity_poly.type
_entity_poly.pdbx_seq_one_letter_code
_entity_poly.pdbx_strand_id
1 'polypeptide(L)'
;MTQSNSKSIQAILQEALSRDGDFLKEMVRMLLQEIMEEERDQQVGVLSHQRDHTKRKANRNGYKPRSFNTRVGRLLLAKPQIREFSFQTQLFENYQRSEKALLATICQMIKQGVSTNRVKKIVGKLSPDLLYSKSTVSRIIQELDPQIKRWQQEQLQDDYQYVFTDALYFFTRVNHQVVSCPVLITIGVDKNGHRKILGVDLAFEESYQSYLNHFNKIKERGLKKVDLTISDDHKGLIKAQQEIFPNTPHQRCICHFMRNVLSCVPYKEKANLASYLKQIFNSPTREMAATIAKMIAKKYQTSYHKVSQMLEEELEFTLTYLNYPEHHWRKIRTTNLIEGVINKDLKQRSKVVGIFPNQESCLRYACMRLMEIDEEWQTGRRYIKITKENQDTQEDDKLLREIKEMKEGVRTQEELVAI
;
A
#
# COMPACT_ATOMS: atom_id res chain seq x y z
N MET A 1 32.61 -1.43 -50.54
CA MET A 1 32.23 -0.44 -49.49
C MET A 1 30.76 -0.15 -49.64
N THR A 2 29.91 -0.82 -48.89
CA THR A 2 28.46 -0.65 -48.89
C THR A 2 28.13 0.41 -47.86
N GLN A 3 27.86 1.63 -48.31
CA GLN A 3 27.29 2.67 -47.47
C GLN A 3 25.92 2.18 -46.96
N SER A 4 25.81 1.95 -45.67
CA SER A 4 24.54 1.78 -44.98
C SER A 4 23.76 3.10 -45.17
N ASN A 5 22.54 3.01 -45.73
CA ASN A 5 21.68 4.16 -45.99
C ASN A 5 20.90 4.59 -44.67
N SER A 6 21.46 4.29 -43.52
CA SER A 6 20.95 4.83 -42.27
C SER A 6 21.33 6.30 -42.17
N LYS A 7 20.39 7.17 -41.99
CA LYS A 7 20.65 8.59 -41.73
C LYS A 7 21.56 8.68 -40.50
N SER A 8 22.68 9.41 -40.63
CA SER A 8 23.54 9.63 -39.45
C SER A 8 22.75 10.34 -38.34
N ILE A 9 23.07 10.11 -37.09
CA ILE A 9 22.47 10.75 -35.93
C ILE A 9 22.48 12.29 -36.10
N GLN A 10 23.55 12.83 -36.72
CA GLN A 10 23.65 14.27 -37.03
C GLN A 10 22.58 14.74 -38.04
N ALA A 11 22.27 13.96 -39.06
CA ALA A 11 21.23 14.28 -40.03
C ALA A 11 19.83 14.26 -39.38
N ILE A 12 19.57 13.30 -38.50
CA ILE A 12 18.33 13.22 -37.72
C ILE A 12 18.18 14.44 -36.81
N LEU A 13 19.26 14.84 -36.11
CA LEU A 13 19.26 16.02 -35.25
C LEU A 13 19.01 17.31 -36.03
N GLN A 14 19.66 17.49 -37.19
CA GLN A 14 19.45 18.66 -38.05
C GLN A 14 18.02 18.73 -38.59
N GLU A 15 17.46 17.61 -39.02
CA GLU A 15 16.08 17.55 -39.50
C GLU A 15 15.08 17.84 -38.39
N ALA A 16 15.31 17.34 -37.16
CA ALA A 16 14.46 17.61 -36.00
C ALA A 16 14.52 19.10 -35.55
N LEU A 17 15.70 19.71 -35.63
CA LEU A 17 15.91 21.14 -35.31
C LEU A 17 15.24 22.06 -36.35
N SER A 18 15.10 21.65 -37.61
CA SER A 18 14.51 22.45 -38.66
C SER A 18 12.98 22.49 -38.67
N ARG A 19 12.32 21.66 -37.86
CA ARG A 19 10.86 21.61 -37.77
C ARG A 19 10.34 22.46 -36.63
N ASP A 20 9.37 23.30 -36.90
CA ASP A 20 8.59 24.04 -35.89
C ASP A 20 7.77 23.03 -35.06
N GLY A 21 8.18 22.81 -33.84
CA GLY A 21 7.49 21.89 -32.94
C GLY A 21 8.33 21.48 -31.72
N ASP A 22 7.81 20.51 -30.98
CA ASP A 22 8.53 19.92 -29.85
C ASP A 22 9.71 19.09 -30.37
N PHE A 23 10.92 19.68 -30.35
CA PHE A 23 12.17 19.09 -30.82
C PHE A 23 12.40 17.67 -30.26
N LEU A 24 12.16 17.47 -28.96
CA LEU A 24 12.37 16.17 -28.33
C LEU A 24 11.41 15.11 -28.88
N LYS A 25 10.16 15.48 -29.07
CA LYS A 25 9.12 14.61 -29.64
C LYS A 25 9.47 14.15 -31.04
N GLU A 26 9.88 15.11 -31.89
CA GLU A 26 10.21 14.81 -33.28
C GLU A 26 11.48 13.97 -33.39
N MET A 27 12.51 14.26 -32.58
CA MET A 27 13.73 13.46 -32.49
C MET A 27 13.41 12.01 -32.10
N VAL A 28 12.60 11.80 -31.06
CA VAL A 28 12.21 10.44 -30.64
C VAL A 28 11.42 9.73 -31.72
N ARG A 29 10.51 10.44 -32.42
CA ARG A 29 9.75 9.88 -33.55
C ARG A 29 10.67 9.38 -34.66
N MET A 30 11.64 10.20 -35.06
CA MET A 30 12.58 9.88 -36.12
C MET A 30 13.48 8.70 -35.74
N LEU A 31 14.03 8.67 -34.54
CA LEU A 31 14.85 7.57 -34.03
C LEU A 31 14.06 6.25 -34.03
N LEU A 32 12.83 6.22 -33.52
CA LEU A 32 12.01 5.03 -33.50
C LEU A 32 11.64 4.55 -34.94
N GLN A 33 11.41 5.49 -35.86
CA GLN A 33 11.16 5.16 -37.25
C GLN A 33 12.38 4.52 -37.91
N GLU A 34 13.57 5.07 -37.72
CA GLU A 34 14.81 4.55 -38.28
C GLU A 34 15.12 3.14 -37.76
N ILE A 35 14.97 2.90 -36.45
CA ILE A 35 15.15 1.55 -35.90
C ILE A 35 14.18 0.55 -36.53
N MET A 36 12.90 0.92 -36.73
CA MET A 36 11.94 0.03 -37.39
C MET A 36 12.30 -0.26 -38.86
N GLU A 37 12.91 0.71 -39.56
CA GLU A 37 13.39 0.51 -40.92
C GLU A 37 14.58 -0.47 -40.96
N GLU A 38 15.52 -0.33 -40.04
CA GLU A 38 16.66 -1.24 -39.88
C GLU A 38 16.20 -2.67 -39.54
N GLU A 39 15.30 -2.81 -38.58
CA GLU A 39 14.72 -4.12 -38.19
C GLU A 39 13.97 -4.77 -39.37
N ARG A 40 13.24 -3.98 -40.18
CA ARG A 40 12.59 -4.48 -41.39
C ARG A 40 13.63 -5.00 -42.38
N ASP A 41 14.68 -4.24 -42.63
CA ASP A 41 15.72 -4.61 -43.59
C ASP A 41 16.47 -5.88 -43.17
N GLN A 42 16.70 -6.06 -41.87
CA GLN A 42 17.24 -7.32 -41.31
C GLN A 42 16.27 -8.50 -41.52
N GLN A 43 14.97 -8.31 -41.28
CA GLN A 43 13.96 -9.35 -41.46
C GLN A 43 13.75 -9.72 -42.94
N VAL A 44 13.80 -8.73 -43.82
CA VAL A 44 13.74 -8.94 -45.29
C VAL A 44 15.02 -9.56 -45.84
N GLY A 45 16.17 -9.34 -45.18
CA GLY A 45 17.47 -9.89 -45.58
C GLY A 45 18.25 -9.08 -46.61
N VAL A 46 17.68 -7.98 -47.13
CA VAL A 46 18.32 -7.08 -48.09
C VAL A 46 17.93 -5.63 -47.82
N LEU A 47 18.88 -4.71 -48.09
CA LEU A 47 18.66 -3.28 -47.98
C LEU A 47 17.63 -2.77 -49.01
N SER A 48 17.13 -1.56 -48.83
CA SER A 48 16.26 -0.89 -49.79
C SER A 48 16.98 -0.78 -51.15
N HIS A 49 16.27 -1.05 -52.24
CA HIS A 49 16.82 -1.06 -53.63
C HIS A 49 17.87 -2.10 -53.97
N GLN A 50 18.27 -2.96 -53.03
CA GLN A 50 19.23 -4.06 -53.30
C GLN A 50 18.51 -5.24 -53.96
N ARG A 51 19.07 -5.73 -55.10
CA ARG A 51 18.54 -6.88 -55.86
C ARG A 51 19.43 -8.13 -55.60
N ASP A 52 19.31 -8.69 -54.42
CA ASP A 52 19.98 -9.94 -54.08
C ASP A 52 18.93 -11.01 -53.78
N HIS A 53 18.67 -11.85 -54.73
CA HIS A 53 17.66 -12.92 -54.66
C HIS A 53 18.08 -14.04 -53.70
N THR A 54 19.36 -14.19 -53.39
CA THR A 54 19.84 -15.27 -52.53
C THR A 54 19.71 -14.91 -51.04
N LYS A 55 19.81 -13.63 -50.70
CA LYS A 55 19.66 -13.12 -49.32
C LYS A 55 18.27 -12.65 -48.98
N ARG A 56 17.43 -12.39 -49.99
CA ARG A 56 16.07 -11.87 -49.78
C ARG A 56 15.17 -12.96 -49.25
N LYS A 57 14.66 -12.76 -48.03
CA LYS A 57 13.74 -13.66 -47.33
C LYS A 57 12.25 -13.30 -47.53
N ALA A 58 11.98 -12.03 -47.84
CA ALA A 58 10.61 -11.52 -47.94
C ALA A 58 10.51 -10.21 -48.76
N ASN A 59 9.30 -9.81 -49.11
CA ASN A 59 9.02 -8.58 -49.82
C ASN A 59 8.42 -7.51 -48.92
N ARG A 60 8.87 -6.27 -49.11
CA ARG A 60 8.29 -5.10 -48.43
C ARG A 60 6.85 -4.87 -48.94
N ASN A 61 5.93 -4.53 -48.03
CA ASN A 61 4.53 -4.32 -48.30
C ASN A 61 4.01 -2.95 -47.82
N GLY A 62 4.86 -1.92 -47.93
CA GLY A 62 4.52 -0.57 -47.52
C GLY A 62 4.47 -0.40 -46.00
N TYR A 63 3.63 0.51 -45.52
CA TYR A 63 3.52 0.94 -44.14
C TYR A 63 2.09 0.98 -43.68
N LYS A 64 1.90 0.77 -42.36
CA LYS A 64 0.62 0.98 -41.68
C LYS A 64 0.78 2.05 -40.62
N PRO A 65 -0.08 3.09 -40.59
CA PRO A 65 0.00 4.11 -39.55
C PRO A 65 -0.24 3.51 -38.17
N ARG A 66 0.62 3.86 -37.21
CA ARG A 66 0.55 3.44 -35.82
C ARG A 66 0.75 4.63 -34.92
N SER A 67 -0.17 4.88 -33.99
CA SER A 67 0.03 5.84 -32.93
C SER A 67 0.65 5.15 -31.70
N PHE A 68 1.64 5.81 -31.10
CA PHE A 68 2.31 5.37 -29.90
C PHE A 68 2.40 6.53 -28.89
N ASN A 69 1.85 6.36 -27.69
CA ASN A 69 1.82 7.37 -26.67
C ASN A 69 3.08 7.26 -25.80
N THR A 70 3.83 8.33 -25.72
CA THR A 70 5.07 8.41 -24.94
C THR A 70 4.99 9.57 -23.93
N ARG A 71 5.96 9.67 -23.04
CA ARG A 71 6.08 10.79 -22.11
C ARG A 71 6.32 12.15 -22.81
N VAL A 72 6.84 12.11 -24.04
CA VAL A 72 7.04 13.31 -24.89
C VAL A 72 5.84 13.60 -25.80
N GLY A 73 4.76 12.83 -25.69
CA GLY A 73 3.55 13.03 -26.46
C GLY A 73 3.16 11.84 -27.34
N ARG A 74 2.11 12.03 -28.13
CA ARG A 74 1.65 11.04 -29.08
C ARG A 74 2.48 11.09 -30.36
N LEU A 75 3.14 9.96 -30.66
CA LEU A 75 3.92 9.79 -31.89
C LEU A 75 3.09 9.08 -32.94
N LEU A 76 3.15 9.56 -34.18
CA LEU A 76 2.60 8.87 -35.34
C LEU A 76 3.77 8.20 -36.07
N LEU A 77 3.80 6.87 -36.06
CA LEU A 77 4.83 6.05 -36.66
C LEU A 77 4.27 5.34 -37.89
N ALA A 78 5.09 5.18 -38.91
CA ALA A 78 4.78 4.39 -40.10
C ALA A 78 5.33 2.96 -39.89
N LYS A 79 4.53 2.05 -39.28
CA LYS A 79 4.95 0.68 -39.02
C LYS A 79 5.18 -0.05 -40.33
N PRO A 80 6.39 -0.55 -40.64
CA PRO A 80 6.68 -1.33 -41.83
C PRO A 80 5.77 -2.58 -41.93
N GLN A 81 5.50 -3.01 -43.14
CA GLN A 81 4.78 -4.24 -43.44
C GLN A 81 5.61 -5.14 -44.34
N ILE A 82 5.50 -6.45 -44.14
CA ILE A 82 6.15 -7.51 -44.93
C ILE A 82 5.01 -8.41 -45.48
N ARG A 83 5.17 -8.96 -46.68
CA ARG A 83 4.11 -9.76 -47.30
C ARG A 83 3.99 -11.16 -46.74
N GLU A 84 5.12 -11.84 -46.56
CA GLU A 84 5.21 -13.26 -46.26
C GLU A 84 4.95 -13.56 -44.77
N PHE A 85 5.24 -12.58 -43.90
CA PHE A 85 5.02 -12.69 -42.47
C PHE A 85 4.76 -11.32 -41.84
N SER A 86 4.28 -11.33 -40.58
CA SER A 86 4.06 -10.08 -39.82
C SER A 86 5.36 -9.47 -39.35
N PHE A 87 5.63 -8.20 -39.73
CA PHE A 87 6.76 -7.44 -39.21
C PHE A 87 6.68 -7.34 -37.69
N GLN A 88 7.75 -7.76 -37.03
CA GLN A 88 7.94 -7.67 -35.57
C GLN A 88 9.05 -6.68 -35.25
N THR A 89 8.87 -5.90 -34.22
CA THR A 89 9.87 -4.94 -33.71
C THR A 89 10.16 -5.21 -32.24
N GLN A 90 11.39 -4.96 -31.81
CA GLN A 90 11.79 -5.03 -30.41
C GLN A 90 11.42 -3.76 -29.63
N LEU A 91 11.06 -2.67 -30.31
CA LEU A 91 10.76 -1.38 -29.69
C LEU A 91 9.51 -1.43 -28.81
N PHE A 92 8.54 -2.27 -29.14
CA PHE A 92 7.28 -2.41 -28.38
C PHE A 92 6.62 -3.77 -28.66
N GLU A 93 5.92 -4.25 -27.66
CA GLU A 93 5.15 -5.49 -27.75
C GLU A 93 3.95 -5.37 -28.71
N ASN A 94 3.46 -6.50 -29.19
CA ASN A 94 2.27 -6.53 -30.01
C ASN A 94 1.08 -5.87 -29.26
N TYR A 95 0.34 -4.99 -29.94
CA TYR A 95 -0.78 -4.23 -29.40
C TYR A 95 -0.44 -3.18 -28.33
N GLN A 96 0.83 -3.04 -27.89
CA GLN A 96 1.25 -1.98 -27.00
C GLN A 96 1.04 -0.60 -27.64
N ARG A 97 0.25 0.27 -26.99
CA ARG A 97 -0.09 1.63 -27.50
C ARG A 97 0.57 2.74 -26.70
N SER A 98 1.19 2.44 -25.60
CA SER A 98 1.79 3.42 -24.70
C SER A 98 3.12 2.96 -24.14
N GLU A 99 3.99 3.91 -23.89
CA GLU A 99 5.30 3.68 -23.25
C GLU A 99 5.10 3.14 -21.81
N LYS A 100 5.86 2.12 -21.41
CA LYS A 100 5.78 1.52 -20.07
C LYS A 100 6.03 2.56 -18.97
N ALA A 101 6.96 3.49 -19.16
CA ALA A 101 7.24 4.56 -18.18
C ALA A 101 6.06 5.52 -18.00
N LEU A 102 5.33 5.87 -19.06
CA LEU A 102 4.13 6.69 -18.96
C LEU A 102 3.02 5.96 -18.18
N LEU A 103 2.83 4.65 -18.45
CA LEU A 103 1.86 3.83 -17.72
C LEU A 103 2.23 3.73 -16.23
N ALA A 104 3.50 3.49 -15.92
CA ALA A 104 3.99 3.45 -14.54
C ALA A 104 3.74 4.78 -13.81
N THR A 105 3.99 5.92 -14.47
CA THR A 105 3.71 7.25 -13.91
C THR A 105 2.21 7.43 -13.62
N ILE A 106 1.33 7.02 -14.53
CA ILE A 106 -0.13 7.07 -14.32
C ILE A 106 -0.54 6.19 -13.13
N CYS A 107 -0.01 4.98 -13.04
CA CYS A 107 -0.26 4.08 -11.91
C CYS A 107 0.21 4.71 -10.60
N GLN A 108 1.40 5.30 -10.59
CA GLN A 108 1.94 5.96 -9.39
C GLN A 108 1.10 7.17 -8.97
N MET A 109 0.63 8.00 -9.89
CA MET A 109 -0.31 9.09 -9.56
C MET A 109 -1.56 8.57 -8.84
N ILE A 110 -2.15 7.47 -9.32
CA ILE A 110 -3.35 6.87 -8.69
C ILE A 110 -3.01 6.28 -7.32
N LYS A 111 -1.90 5.59 -7.18
CA LYS A 111 -1.40 5.09 -5.88
C LYS A 111 -1.25 6.22 -4.87
N GLN A 112 -0.82 7.40 -5.32
CA GLN A 112 -0.73 8.61 -4.49
C GLN A 112 -2.08 9.31 -4.26
N GLY A 113 -3.21 8.67 -4.62
CA GLY A 113 -4.57 9.17 -4.38
C GLY A 113 -5.05 10.22 -5.39
N VAL A 114 -4.36 10.39 -6.53
CA VAL A 114 -4.83 11.28 -7.59
C VAL A 114 -6.01 10.64 -8.31
N SER A 115 -7.18 11.28 -8.34
CA SER A 115 -8.35 10.74 -9.02
C SER A 115 -8.13 10.61 -10.54
N THR A 116 -8.79 9.63 -11.19
CA THR A 116 -8.68 9.40 -12.63
C THR A 116 -8.98 10.66 -13.47
N ASN A 117 -9.87 11.54 -12.97
CA ASN A 117 -10.17 12.82 -13.60
C ASN A 117 -9.01 13.82 -13.50
N ARG A 118 -8.32 13.86 -12.36
CA ARG A 118 -7.12 14.70 -12.19
C ARG A 118 -5.95 14.17 -13.00
N VAL A 119 -5.75 12.84 -13.05
CA VAL A 119 -4.73 12.21 -13.92
C VAL A 119 -4.96 12.62 -15.37
N LYS A 120 -6.18 12.52 -15.90
CA LYS A 120 -6.53 13.02 -17.24
C LYS A 120 -6.07 14.47 -17.45
N LYS A 121 -6.37 15.35 -16.49
CA LYS A 121 -5.99 16.79 -16.57
C LYS A 121 -4.47 17.00 -16.52
N ILE A 122 -3.76 16.25 -15.66
CA ILE A 122 -2.30 16.36 -15.52
C ILE A 122 -1.63 15.89 -16.80
N VAL A 123 -1.99 14.71 -17.30
CA VAL A 123 -1.42 14.15 -18.53
C VAL A 123 -1.71 15.06 -19.74
N GLY A 124 -2.93 15.59 -19.84
CA GLY A 124 -3.27 16.55 -20.91
C GLY A 124 -2.56 17.89 -20.82
N LYS A 125 -2.08 18.32 -19.62
CA LYS A 125 -1.23 19.50 -19.47
C LYS A 125 0.23 19.21 -19.81
N LEU A 126 0.72 18.01 -19.50
CA LEU A 126 2.08 17.58 -19.84
C LEU A 126 2.23 17.39 -21.35
N SER A 127 1.22 16.84 -22.00
CA SER A 127 1.19 16.68 -23.44
C SER A 127 -0.25 16.80 -23.96
N PRO A 128 -0.60 17.92 -24.63
CA PRO A 128 -1.96 18.15 -25.16
C PRO A 128 -2.48 17.07 -26.11
N ASP A 129 -1.57 16.38 -26.80
CA ASP A 129 -1.88 15.30 -27.73
C ASP A 129 -2.27 13.99 -27.03
N LEU A 130 -1.98 13.86 -25.72
CA LEU A 130 -2.30 12.67 -24.95
C LEU A 130 -3.71 12.76 -24.37
N LEU A 131 -4.70 12.37 -25.17
CA LEU A 131 -6.09 12.37 -24.75
C LEU A 131 -6.46 11.06 -24.05
N TYR A 132 -6.14 10.96 -22.76
CA TYR A 132 -6.62 9.86 -21.94
C TYR A 132 -8.03 10.14 -21.40
N SER A 133 -8.98 9.25 -21.72
CA SER A 133 -10.30 9.28 -21.08
C SER A 133 -10.22 8.69 -19.67
N LYS A 134 -11.21 8.97 -18.81
CA LYS A 134 -11.30 8.33 -17.47
C LYS A 134 -11.30 6.79 -17.59
N SER A 135 -11.99 6.25 -18.60
CA SER A 135 -12.06 4.80 -18.86
C SER A 135 -10.70 4.23 -19.30
N THR A 136 -9.92 5.00 -20.06
CA THR A 136 -8.55 4.59 -20.44
C THR A 136 -7.66 4.52 -19.22
N VAL A 137 -7.67 5.54 -18.35
CA VAL A 137 -6.92 5.54 -17.10
C VAL A 137 -7.34 4.35 -16.21
N SER A 138 -8.65 4.08 -16.12
CA SER A 138 -9.16 2.93 -15.37
C SER A 138 -8.65 1.59 -15.91
N ARG A 139 -8.60 1.40 -17.25
CA ARG A 139 -8.03 0.19 -17.86
C ARG A 139 -6.55 0.02 -17.61
N ILE A 140 -5.78 1.11 -17.67
CA ILE A 140 -4.35 1.07 -17.34
C ILE A 140 -4.13 0.55 -15.91
N ILE A 141 -4.95 1.00 -14.96
CA ILE A 141 -4.83 0.55 -13.57
C ILE A 141 -5.23 -0.93 -13.43
N GLN A 142 -6.20 -1.41 -14.21
CA GLN A 142 -6.60 -2.83 -14.24
C GLN A 142 -5.46 -3.75 -14.72
N GLU A 143 -4.49 -3.25 -15.48
CA GLU A 143 -3.29 -4.02 -15.86
C GLU A 143 -2.43 -4.44 -14.66
N LEU A 144 -2.66 -3.84 -13.48
CA LEU A 144 -2.01 -4.25 -12.22
C LEU A 144 -2.72 -5.43 -11.52
N ASP A 145 -3.94 -5.78 -11.91
CA ASP A 145 -4.72 -6.85 -11.26
C ASP A 145 -3.99 -8.20 -11.17
N PRO A 146 -3.22 -8.64 -12.20
CA PRO A 146 -2.44 -9.87 -12.10
C PRO A 146 -1.31 -9.79 -11.05
N GLN A 147 -0.71 -8.61 -10.84
CA GLN A 147 0.31 -8.41 -9.81
C GLN A 147 -0.31 -8.43 -8.41
N ILE A 148 -1.45 -7.74 -8.24
CA ILE A 148 -2.22 -7.73 -6.99
C ILE A 148 -2.64 -9.16 -6.62
N LYS A 149 -3.19 -9.92 -7.57
CA LYS A 149 -3.59 -11.31 -7.33
C LYS A 149 -2.42 -12.19 -6.91
N ARG A 150 -1.26 -12.07 -7.57
CA ARG A 150 -0.05 -12.81 -7.18
C ARG A 150 0.38 -12.48 -5.76
N TRP A 151 0.40 -11.20 -5.38
CA TRP A 151 0.72 -10.77 -4.02
C TRP A 151 -0.28 -11.28 -3.00
N GLN A 152 -1.60 -11.20 -3.28
CA GLN A 152 -2.63 -11.75 -2.40
C GLN A 152 -2.57 -13.28 -2.25
N GLN A 153 -1.97 -13.98 -3.21
CA GLN A 153 -1.82 -15.45 -3.21
C GLN A 153 -0.42 -15.91 -2.82
N GLU A 154 0.49 -14.98 -2.50
CA GLU A 154 1.85 -15.29 -2.07
C GLU A 154 1.84 -16.20 -0.84
N GLN A 155 2.67 -17.25 -0.85
CA GLN A 155 2.81 -18.18 0.27
C GLN A 155 3.29 -17.45 1.52
N LEU A 156 2.65 -17.68 2.64
CA LEU A 156 3.01 -17.11 3.94
C LEU A 156 3.93 -18.06 4.71
N GLN A 157 4.63 -17.51 5.70
CA GLN A 157 5.29 -18.34 6.72
C GLN A 157 4.22 -19.09 7.52
N ASP A 158 4.58 -20.25 8.06
CA ASP A 158 3.66 -21.09 8.80
C ASP A 158 3.41 -20.60 10.23
N ASP A 159 4.26 -19.74 10.78
CA ASP A 159 4.04 -19.13 12.09
C ASP A 159 4.31 -17.60 12.12
N TYR A 160 3.50 -16.91 12.92
CA TYR A 160 3.67 -15.50 13.26
C TYR A 160 3.46 -15.30 14.76
N GLN A 161 4.31 -14.50 15.37
CA GLN A 161 4.24 -14.24 16.80
C GLN A 161 3.00 -13.39 17.15
N TYR A 162 2.75 -12.34 16.38
CA TYR A 162 1.63 -11.44 16.62
C TYR A 162 0.85 -11.22 15.33
N VAL A 163 -0.47 -11.31 15.41
CA VAL A 163 -1.37 -11.04 14.28
C VAL A 163 -2.37 -9.96 14.68
N PHE A 164 -2.37 -8.88 13.94
CA PHE A 164 -3.26 -7.73 14.11
C PHE A 164 -4.33 -7.74 13.03
N THR A 165 -5.59 -7.54 13.41
CA THR A 165 -6.70 -7.44 12.45
C THR A 165 -7.54 -6.22 12.77
N ASP A 166 -7.91 -5.46 11.73
CA ASP A 166 -8.77 -4.28 11.82
C ASP A 166 -9.54 -4.10 10.50
N ALA A 167 -10.60 -3.31 10.53
CA ALA A 167 -11.40 -2.98 9.36
C ALA A 167 -11.36 -1.47 9.07
N LEU A 168 -11.21 -1.14 7.79
CA LEU A 168 -11.20 0.23 7.32
C LEU A 168 -12.33 0.47 6.33
N TYR A 169 -13.21 1.42 6.61
CA TYR A 169 -14.38 1.70 5.80
C TYR A 169 -14.12 2.69 4.67
N PHE A 170 -14.62 2.33 3.47
CA PHE A 170 -14.63 3.16 2.28
C PHE A 170 -16.02 3.26 1.66
N PHE A 171 -16.34 4.42 1.09
CA PHE A 171 -17.57 4.59 0.34
C PHE A 171 -17.42 4.06 -1.08
N THR A 172 -18.30 3.14 -1.45
CA THR A 172 -18.27 2.41 -2.72
C THR A 172 -19.66 2.37 -3.34
N ARG A 173 -19.76 2.44 -4.66
CA ARG A 173 -21.03 2.24 -5.36
C ARG A 173 -21.31 0.75 -5.53
N VAL A 174 -22.48 0.34 -5.03
CA VAL A 174 -23.03 -1.01 -5.21
C VAL A 174 -24.47 -0.84 -5.65
N ASN A 175 -24.84 -1.41 -6.80
CA ASN A 175 -26.21 -1.31 -7.35
C ASN A 175 -26.75 0.13 -7.39
N HIS A 176 -25.94 1.07 -7.90
CA HIS A 176 -26.24 2.52 -7.97
C HIS A 176 -26.36 3.27 -6.63
N GLN A 177 -26.24 2.59 -5.49
CA GLN A 177 -26.24 3.20 -4.16
C GLN A 177 -24.83 3.36 -3.62
N VAL A 178 -24.61 4.36 -2.77
CA VAL A 178 -23.34 4.55 -2.07
C VAL A 178 -23.42 3.81 -0.74
N VAL A 179 -22.57 2.80 -0.58
CA VAL A 179 -22.51 1.95 0.62
C VAL A 179 -21.14 2.10 1.26
N SER A 180 -21.10 2.06 2.58
CA SER A 180 -19.86 1.99 3.36
C SER A 180 -19.41 0.53 3.46
N CYS A 181 -18.34 0.18 2.76
CA CYS A 181 -17.81 -1.19 2.71
C CYS A 181 -16.53 -1.30 3.54
N PRO A 182 -16.41 -2.27 4.46
CA PRO A 182 -15.18 -2.51 5.20
C PRO A 182 -14.15 -3.22 4.33
N VAL A 183 -12.90 -2.75 4.38
CA VAL A 183 -11.70 -3.46 3.92
C VAL A 183 -11.07 -4.08 5.15
N LEU A 184 -11.09 -5.41 5.23
CA LEU A 184 -10.49 -6.20 6.29
C LEU A 184 -8.99 -6.29 6.03
N ILE A 185 -8.17 -5.96 7.02
CA ILE A 185 -6.71 -5.94 6.91
C ILE A 185 -6.13 -6.76 8.05
N THR A 186 -5.30 -7.73 7.72
CA THR A 186 -4.56 -8.52 8.71
C THR A 186 -3.06 -8.41 8.49
N ILE A 187 -2.32 -8.11 9.55
CA ILE A 187 -0.87 -7.95 9.57
C ILE A 187 -0.26 -8.94 10.54
N GLY A 188 0.79 -9.64 10.12
CA GLY A 188 1.62 -10.47 10.97
C GLY A 188 2.92 -9.80 11.36
N VAL A 189 3.42 -10.12 12.55
CA VAL A 189 4.78 -9.87 12.98
C VAL A 189 5.45 -11.22 13.22
N ASP A 190 6.51 -11.49 12.49
CA ASP A 190 7.23 -12.75 12.57
C ASP A 190 8.14 -12.82 13.82
N LYS A 191 8.77 -13.98 14.04
CA LYS A 191 9.73 -14.20 15.15
C LYS A 191 10.99 -13.35 15.08
N ASN A 192 11.26 -12.72 13.93
CA ASN A 192 12.38 -11.81 13.75
C ASN A 192 11.97 -10.34 13.96
N GLY A 193 10.69 -10.09 14.22
CA GLY A 193 10.14 -8.76 14.45
C GLY A 193 9.82 -7.98 13.16
N HIS A 194 9.84 -8.62 11.99
CA HIS A 194 9.44 -8.02 10.74
C HIS A 194 7.92 -8.11 10.56
N ARG A 195 7.37 -7.10 9.89
CA ARG A 195 5.93 -7.03 9.58
C ARG A 195 5.67 -7.56 8.18
N LYS A 196 4.53 -8.22 8.00
CA LYS A 196 4.00 -8.59 6.69
C LYS A 196 2.50 -8.43 6.66
N ILE A 197 1.96 -7.98 5.53
CA ILE A 197 0.52 -7.95 5.30
C ILE A 197 0.07 -9.35 4.92
N LEU A 198 -0.72 -9.97 5.80
CA LEU A 198 -1.16 -11.34 5.63
C LEU A 198 -2.42 -11.44 4.77
N GLY A 199 -3.34 -10.46 4.87
CA GLY A 199 -4.59 -10.49 4.14
C GLY A 199 -5.20 -9.11 3.94
N VAL A 200 -5.85 -8.93 2.80
CA VAL A 200 -6.64 -7.75 2.45
C VAL A 200 -7.85 -8.20 1.67
N ASP A 201 -9.03 -8.00 2.23
CA ASP A 201 -10.30 -8.33 1.60
C ASP A 201 -11.30 -7.20 1.75
N LEU A 202 -12.15 -7.01 0.76
CA LEU A 202 -13.30 -6.12 0.86
C LEU A 202 -14.54 -6.94 1.14
N ALA A 203 -15.28 -6.55 2.17
CA ALA A 203 -16.54 -7.18 2.55
C ALA A 203 -17.71 -6.20 2.36
N PHE A 204 -18.94 -6.71 2.38
CA PHE A 204 -20.14 -5.87 2.39
C PHE A 204 -20.41 -5.32 3.80
N GLU A 205 -20.11 -6.12 4.81
CA GLU A 205 -20.29 -5.79 6.22
C GLU A 205 -19.26 -6.54 7.08
N GLU A 206 -19.03 -6.03 8.27
CA GLU A 206 -18.29 -6.74 9.30
C GLU A 206 -19.17 -7.82 9.91
N SER A 207 -19.06 -9.02 9.42
CA SER A 207 -19.78 -10.18 9.94
C SER A 207 -18.81 -11.33 10.29
N TYR A 208 -19.26 -12.26 11.10
CA TYR A 208 -18.52 -13.49 11.36
C TYR A 208 -18.11 -14.19 10.07
N GLN A 209 -19.03 -14.30 9.10
CA GLN A 209 -18.76 -15.00 7.83
C GLN A 209 -17.70 -14.26 6.99
N SER A 210 -17.71 -12.93 6.99
CA SER A 210 -16.70 -12.13 6.29
C SER A 210 -15.31 -12.34 6.86
N TYR A 211 -15.18 -12.35 8.18
CA TYR A 211 -13.91 -12.63 8.86
C TYR A 211 -13.48 -14.08 8.72
N LEU A 212 -14.40 -15.04 8.80
CA LEU A 212 -14.10 -16.45 8.60
C LEU A 212 -13.51 -16.70 7.19
N ASN A 213 -14.14 -16.15 6.17
CA ASN A 213 -13.64 -16.25 4.79
C ASN A 213 -12.26 -15.59 4.65
N HIS A 214 -12.04 -14.46 5.29
CA HIS A 214 -10.77 -13.74 5.29
C HIS A 214 -9.65 -14.58 5.93
N PHE A 215 -9.87 -15.14 7.11
CA PHE A 215 -8.88 -15.97 7.81
C PHE A 215 -8.64 -17.31 7.13
N ASN A 216 -9.67 -17.94 6.51
CA ASN A 216 -9.49 -19.14 5.71
C ASN A 216 -8.51 -18.92 4.55
N LYS A 217 -8.64 -17.82 3.80
CA LYS A 217 -7.68 -17.47 2.74
C LYS A 217 -6.25 -17.31 3.27
N ILE A 218 -6.09 -16.71 4.44
CA ILE A 218 -4.77 -16.56 5.08
C ILE A 218 -4.21 -17.94 5.47
N LYS A 219 -5.05 -18.83 6.03
CA LYS A 219 -4.68 -20.18 6.40
C LYS A 219 -4.31 -21.05 5.18
N GLU A 220 -5.08 -20.95 4.08
CA GLU A 220 -4.80 -21.63 2.81
C GLU A 220 -3.44 -21.21 2.22
N ARG A 221 -2.99 -19.98 2.48
CA ARG A 221 -1.67 -19.48 2.09
C ARG A 221 -0.53 -19.92 3.00
N GLY A 222 -0.79 -20.75 4.02
CA GLY A 222 0.21 -21.44 4.80
C GLY A 222 0.30 -21.06 6.28
N LEU A 223 -0.40 -20.03 6.76
CA LEU A 223 -0.39 -19.67 8.18
C LEU A 223 -1.04 -20.76 9.03
N LYS A 224 -0.26 -21.34 9.97
CA LYS A 224 -0.71 -22.43 10.84
C LYS A 224 -0.75 -22.04 12.31
N LYS A 225 0.22 -21.24 12.76
CA LYS A 225 0.41 -20.90 14.17
C LYS A 225 0.49 -19.39 14.38
N VAL A 226 -0.20 -18.94 15.44
CA VAL A 226 -0.20 -17.56 15.91
C VAL A 226 -0.07 -17.59 17.42
N ASP A 227 0.87 -16.82 17.99
CA ASP A 227 1.06 -16.79 19.44
C ASP A 227 0.09 -15.82 20.13
N LEU A 228 -0.30 -14.71 19.48
CA LEU A 228 -1.29 -13.74 19.97
C LEU A 228 -2.02 -13.07 18.83
N THR A 229 -3.35 -13.01 18.92
CA THR A 229 -4.18 -12.17 18.03
C THR A 229 -4.56 -10.88 18.72
N ILE A 230 -4.49 -9.76 18.00
CA ILE A 230 -4.81 -8.41 18.50
C ILE A 230 -5.88 -7.78 17.61
N SER A 231 -7.01 -7.39 18.18
CA SER A 231 -8.09 -6.72 17.45
C SER A 231 -8.95 -5.85 18.36
N ASP A 232 -9.99 -5.25 17.80
CA ASP A 232 -11.09 -4.65 18.56
C ASP A 232 -12.01 -5.73 19.17
N ASP A 233 -13.12 -5.30 19.76
CA ASP A 233 -14.11 -6.17 20.40
C ASP A 233 -15.27 -6.59 19.47
N HIS A 234 -14.98 -6.73 18.18
CA HIS A 234 -16.01 -7.19 17.25
C HIS A 234 -16.30 -8.68 17.42
N LYS A 235 -17.50 -9.02 17.92
CA LYS A 235 -17.87 -10.42 18.26
C LYS A 235 -17.69 -11.40 17.09
N GLY A 236 -18.03 -10.99 15.87
CA GLY A 236 -17.87 -11.81 14.67
C GLY A 236 -16.39 -12.08 14.34
N LEU A 237 -15.51 -11.09 14.54
CA LEU A 237 -14.08 -11.22 14.35
C LEU A 237 -13.47 -12.19 15.37
N ILE A 238 -13.77 -11.98 16.66
CA ILE A 238 -13.25 -12.82 17.75
C ILE A 238 -13.68 -14.28 17.55
N LYS A 239 -14.97 -14.51 17.21
CA LYS A 239 -15.48 -15.85 16.94
C LYS A 239 -14.75 -16.51 15.75
N ALA A 240 -14.54 -15.79 14.67
CA ALA A 240 -13.82 -16.31 13.50
C ALA A 240 -12.34 -16.61 13.82
N GLN A 241 -11.68 -15.76 14.61
CA GLN A 241 -10.31 -16.00 15.08
C GLN A 241 -10.22 -17.28 15.94
N GLN A 242 -11.15 -17.46 16.88
CA GLN A 242 -11.19 -18.63 17.75
C GLN A 242 -11.43 -19.93 16.97
N GLU A 243 -12.21 -19.89 15.90
CA GLU A 243 -12.45 -21.04 15.05
C GLU A 243 -11.23 -21.43 14.21
N ILE A 244 -10.55 -20.44 13.64
CA ILE A 244 -9.37 -20.69 12.78
C ILE A 244 -8.11 -20.95 13.60
N PHE A 245 -7.97 -20.28 14.75
CA PHE A 245 -6.82 -20.37 15.66
C PHE A 245 -7.28 -20.67 17.10
N PRO A 246 -7.83 -21.88 17.37
CA PRO A 246 -8.55 -22.19 18.61
C PRO A 246 -7.70 -22.08 19.88
N ASN A 247 -6.38 -22.24 19.78
CA ASN A 247 -5.47 -22.19 20.93
C ASN A 247 -4.72 -20.86 21.06
N THR A 248 -5.09 -19.86 20.27
CA THR A 248 -4.42 -18.58 20.27
C THR A 248 -5.12 -17.60 21.21
N PRO A 249 -4.42 -17.03 22.20
CA PRO A 249 -4.95 -15.99 23.04
C PRO A 249 -5.35 -14.76 22.21
N HIS A 250 -6.35 -14.02 22.69
CA HIS A 250 -6.78 -12.77 22.10
C HIS A 250 -6.45 -11.59 23.01
N GLN A 251 -5.93 -10.53 22.45
CA GLN A 251 -5.73 -9.23 23.09
C GLN A 251 -6.71 -8.22 22.50
N ARG A 252 -7.65 -7.75 23.31
CA ARG A 252 -8.50 -6.63 22.92
C ARG A 252 -7.71 -5.32 22.90
N CYS A 253 -7.88 -4.51 21.87
CA CYS A 253 -7.20 -3.23 21.72
C CYS A 253 -7.55 -2.27 22.85
N ILE A 254 -6.54 -1.85 23.62
CA ILE A 254 -6.71 -0.90 24.73
C ILE A 254 -7.27 0.45 24.26
N CYS A 255 -6.85 0.95 23.10
CA CYS A 255 -7.33 2.22 22.58
C CYS A 255 -8.83 2.19 22.30
N HIS A 256 -9.34 1.11 21.71
CA HIS A 256 -10.78 0.91 21.49
C HIS A 256 -11.54 0.77 22.80
N PHE A 257 -11.04 -0.05 23.72
CA PHE A 257 -11.63 -0.19 25.05
C PHE A 257 -11.72 1.14 25.78
N MET A 258 -10.62 1.90 25.87
CA MET A 258 -10.62 3.23 26.50
C MET A 258 -11.63 4.18 25.82
N ARG A 259 -11.71 4.18 24.51
CA ARG A 259 -12.67 5.00 23.74
C ARG A 259 -14.11 4.63 24.10
N ASN A 260 -14.39 3.33 24.21
CA ASN A 260 -15.72 2.82 24.59
C ASN A 260 -16.08 3.23 26.02
N VAL A 261 -15.19 3.04 26.99
CA VAL A 261 -15.40 3.46 28.40
C VAL A 261 -15.59 4.97 28.49
N LEU A 262 -14.77 5.77 27.81
CA LEU A 262 -14.89 7.24 27.80
C LEU A 262 -16.15 7.75 27.09
N SER A 263 -16.77 6.95 26.22
CA SER A 263 -18.05 7.30 25.61
C SER A 263 -19.22 7.22 26.58
N CYS A 264 -19.06 6.48 27.70
CA CYS A 264 -20.11 6.32 28.73
C CYS A 264 -20.21 7.49 29.71
N VAL A 265 -19.33 8.49 29.61
CA VAL A 265 -19.31 9.66 30.48
C VAL A 265 -19.42 10.97 29.69
N PRO A 266 -19.99 12.03 30.28
CA PRO A 266 -20.04 13.35 29.65
C PRO A 266 -18.64 13.95 29.50
N TYR A 267 -18.51 14.93 28.59
CA TYR A 267 -17.22 15.53 28.21
C TYR A 267 -16.37 15.99 29.42
N LYS A 268 -17.03 16.60 30.44
CA LYS A 268 -16.35 17.11 31.65
C LYS A 268 -15.63 16.02 32.45
N GLU A 269 -16.13 14.79 32.45
CA GLU A 269 -15.54 13.67 33.18
C GLU A 269 -14.49 12.88 32.37
N LYS A 270 -14.43 13.07 31.03
CA LYS A 270 -13.53 12.30 30.18
C LYS A 270 -12.07 12.42 30.57
N ALA A 271 -11.60 13.61 30.94
CA ALA A 271 -10.21 13.84 31.31
C ALA A 271 -9.82 13.09 32.59
N ASN A 272 -10.69 13.15 33.61
CA ASN A 272 -10.49 12.45 34.89
C ASN A 272 -10.48 10.94 34.68
N LEU A 273 -11.49 10.41 34.02
CA LEU A 273 -11.59 8.96 33.74
C LEU A 273 -10.44 8.48 32.90
N ALA A 274 -10.01 9.23 31.86
CA ALA A 274 -8.84 8.89 31.04
C ALA A 274 -7.54 8.80 31.86
N SER A 275 -7.36 9.68 32.85
CA SER A 275 -6.22 9.63 33.78
C SER A 275 -6.23 8.34 34.60
N TYR A 276 -7.39 7.94 35.13
CA TYR A 276 -7.54 6.69 35.87
C TYR A 276 -7.30 5.45 34.99
N LEU A 277 -7.88 5.42 33.79
CA LEU A 277 -7.66 4.30 32.85
C LEU A 277 -6.18 4.15 32.47
N LYS A 278 -5.44 5.25 32.30
CA LYS A 278 -3.99 5.20 32.07
C LYS A 278 -3.22 4.55 33.22
N GLN A 279 -3.64 4.72 34.45
CA GLN A 279 -3.01 4.07 35.61
C GLN A 279 -3.18 2.55 35.55
N ILE A 280 -4.36 2.05 35.14
CA ILE A 280 -4.58 0.61 34.95
C ILE A 280 -3.57 0.06 33.93
N PHE A 281 -3.47 0.67 32.74
CA PHE A 281 -2.63 0.18 31.65
C PHE A 281 -1.13 0.49 31.76
N ASN A 282 -0.74 1.28 32.75
CA ASN A 282 0.67 1.49 33.11
C ASN A 282 1.09 0.63 34.31
N SER A 283 0.21 -0.21 34.83
CA SER A 283 0.55 -1.13 35.92
C SER A 283 1.48 -2.22 35.44
N PRO A 284 2.51 -2.57 36.23
CA PRO A 284 3.50 -3.58 35.86
C PRO A 284 2.97 -5.01 35.99
N THR A 285 1.90 -5.24 36.74
CA THR A 285 1.30 -6.56 36.95
C THR A 285 -0.20 -6.57 36.74
N ARG A 286 -0.75 -7.75 36.43
CA ARG A 286 -2.19 -7.96 36.24
C ARG A 286 -2.97 -7.70 37.53
N GLU A 287 -2.45 -8.14 38.68
CA GLU A 287 -3.09 -7.98 39.98
C GLU A 287 -3.22 -6.49 40.34
N MET A 288 -2.18 -5.70 40.05
CA MET A 288 -2.17 -4.27 40.30
C MET A 288 -3.18 -3.55 39.39
N ALA A 289 -3.20 -3.91 38.09
CA ALA A 289 -4.17 -3.40 37.14
C ALA A 289 -5.62 -3.69 37.56
N ALA A 290 -5.88 -4.93 37.99
CA ALA A 290 -7.19 -5.36 38.45
C ALA A 290 -7.62 -4.64 39.76
N THR A 291 -6.68 -4.42 40.68
CA THR A 291 -6.94 -3.69 41.93
C THR A 291 -7.34 -2.24 41.66
N ILE A 292 -6.56 -1.54 40.81
CA ILE A 292 -6.86 -0.16 40.42
C ILE A 292 -8.22 -0.11 39.70
N ALA A 293 -8.48 -1.05 38.80
CA ALA A 293 -9.76 -1.11 38.08
C ALA A 293 -10.96 -1.28 39.00
N LYS A 294 -10.87 -2.16 40.03
CA LYS A 294 -11.93 -2.32 41.04
C LYS A 294 -12.18 -1.05 41.82
N MET A 295 -11.12 -0.31 42.19
CA MET A 295 -11.26 0.99 42.87
C MET A 295 -11.99 2.01 41.97
N ILE A 296 -11.65 2.07 40.72
CA ILE A 296 -12.31 2.98 39.76
C ILE A 296 -13.74 2.55 39.50
N ALA A 297 -14.00 1.25 39.30
CA ALA A 297 -15.35 0.71 39.15
C ALA A 297 -16.25 1.10 40.30
N LYS A 298 -15.79 0.90 41.54
CA LYS A 298 -16.52 1.32 42.75
C LYS A 298 -16.80 2.83 42.79
N LYS A 299 -15.83 3.65 42.39
CA LYS A 299 -16.00 5.12 42.33
C LYS A 299 -17.10 5.55 41.35
N TYR A 300 -17.18 4.89 40.19
CA TYR A 300 -18.12 5.23 39.13
C TYR A 300 -19.43 4.45 39.18
N GLN A 301 -19.58 3.48 40.08
CA GLN A 301 -20.71 2.57 40.18
C GLN A 301 -22.04 3.29 40.28
N THR A 302 -22.14 4.33 41.13
CA THR A 302 -23.39 5.07 41.36
C THR A 302 -23.69 6.07 40.23
N SER A 303 -22.67 6.79 39.72
CA SER A 303 -22.85 7.88 38.78
C SER A 303 -22.85 7.42 37.32
N TYR A 304 -22.07 6.36 36.99
CA TYR A 304 -21.87 5.86 35.62
C TYR A 304 -21.76 4.34 35.63
N HIS A 305 -22.85 3.66 35.89
CA HIS A 305 -22.90 2.20 36.05
C HIS A 305 -22.25 1.41 34.88
N LYS A 306 -22.44 1.90 33.64
CA LYS A 306 -21.76 1.27 32.48
C LYS A 306 -20.24 1.26 32.56
N VAL A 307 -19.62 2.28 33.13
CA VAL A 307 -18.17 2.33 33.33
C VAL A 307 -17.72 1.24 34.30
N SER A 308 -18.46 1.10 35.43
CA SER A 308 -18.21 0.03 36.42
C SER A 308 -18.34 -1.35 35.79
N GLN A 309 -19.42 -1.61 35.09
CA GLN A 309 -19.69 -2.88 34.43
C GLN A 309 -18.58 -3.24 33.41
N MET A 310 -18.19 -2.31 32.54
CA MET A 310 -17.12 -2.54 31.57
C MET A 310 -15.76 -2.83 32.22
N LEU A 311 -15.44 -2.17 33.32
CA LEU A 311 -14.21 -2.41 34.06
C LEU A 311 -14.20 -3.76 34.80
N GLU A 312 -15.36 -4.25 35.26
CA GLU A 312 -15.50 -5.50 35.96
C GLU A 312 -15.54 -6.70 35.00
N GLU A 313 -16.28 -6.58 33.88
CA GLU A 313 -16.58 -7.71 32.99
C GLU A 313 -15.60 -7.81 31.81
N GLU A 314 -15.11 -6.67 31.28
CA GLU A 314 -14.43 -6.62 29.99
C GLU A 314 -12.93 -6.30 30.08
N LEU A 315 -12.44 -5.79 31.24
CA LEU A 315 -11.04 -5.39 31.39
C LEU A 315 -10.06 -6.54 31.15
N GLU A 316 -10.38 -7.73 31.62
CA GLU A 316 -9.50 -8.90 31.56
C GLU A 316 -9.02 -9.21 30.13
N PHE A 317 -9.91 -9.05 29.13
CA PHE A 317 -9.57 -9.23 27.72
C PHE A 317 -8.56 -8.20 27.18
N THR A 318 -8.34 -7.11 27.89
CA THR A 318 -7.39 -6.05 27.53
C THR A 318 -6.03 -6.23 28.19
N LEU A 319 -5.85 -7.19 29.11
CA LEU A 319 -4.64 -7.41 29.87
C LEU A 319 -3.82 -8.63 29.40
N THR A 320 -4.22 -9.28 28.33
CA THR A 320 -3.52 -10.45 27.78
C THR A 320 -2.07 -10.18 27.42
N TYR A 321 -1.74 -8.94 26.98
CA TYR A 321 -0.39 -8.51 26.65
C TYR A 321 0.62 -8.65 27.80
N LEU A 322 0.17 -8.62 29.07
CA LEU A 322 1.01 -8.78 30.25
C LEU A 322 1.66 -10.18 30.36
N ASN A 323 1.16 -11.17 29.62
CA ASN A 323 1.76 -12.50 29.55
C ASN A 323 2.97 -12.58 28.61
N TYR A 324 3.32 -11.48 27.95
CA TYR A 324 4.38 -11.39 26.97
C TYR A 324 5.53 -10.50 27.48
N PRO A 325 6.72 -10.51 26.85
CA PRO A 325 7.85 -9.71 27.28
C PRO A 325 7.51 -8.21 27.37
N GLU A 326 7.96 -7.53 28.41
CA GLU A 326 7.61 -6.14 28.72
C GLU A 326 7.92 -5.18 27.57
N HIS A 327 9.07 -5.35 26.91
CA HIS A 327 9.48 -4.53 25.77
C HIS A 327 8.56 -4.68 24.53
N HIS A 328 7.71 -5.72 24.47
CA HIS A 328 6.69 -5.88 23.44
C HIS A 328 5.38 -5.14 23.78
N TRP A 329 5.07 -4.94 25.07
CA TRP A 329 3.75 -4.48 25.54
C TRP A 329 3.23 -3.27 24.80
N ARG A 330 4.06 -2.24 24.63
CA ARG A 330 3.68 -1.01 23.94
C ARG A 330 3.21 -1.26 22.49
N LYS A 331 3.71 -2.32 21.86
CA LYS A 331 3.44 -2.66 20.47
C LYS A 331 2.23 -3.58 20.29
N ILE A 332 1.99 -4.49 21.25
CA ILE A 332 1.01 -5.56 21.13
C ILE A 332 -0.31 -5.27 21.85
N ARG A 333 -0.38 -4.25 22.69
CA ARG A 333 -1.58 -3.90 23.45
C ARG A 333 -2.62 -3.08 22.66
N THR A 334 -2.31 -2.69 21.42
CA THR A 334 -3.19 -1.84 20.58
C THR A 334 -3.08 -2.21 19.10
N THR A 335 -4.12 -1.90 18.33
CA THR A 335 -4.15 -1.98 16.86
C THR A 335 -3.51 -0.76 16.18
N ASN A 336 -2.73 0.05 16.89
CA ASN A 336 -2.07 1.25 16.36
C ASN A 336 -1.18 0.97 15.14
N LEU A 337 -0.70 -0.26 14.98
CA LEU A 337 0.03 -0.68 13.78
C LEU A 337 -0.82 -0.48 12.52
N ILE A 338 -2.11 -0.80 12.58
CA ILE A 338 -3.05 -0.62 11.48
C ILE A 338 -3.58 0.82 11.48
N GLU A 339 -4.12 1.30 12.62
CA GLU A 339 -4.76 2.62 12.70
C GLU A 339 -3.79 3.79 12.43
N GLY A 340 -2.62 3.77 13.03
CA GLY A 340 -1.65 4.87 12.97
C GLY A 340 -0.91 4.99 11.65
N VAL A 341 -0.63 3.87 10.98
CA VAL A 341 0.17 3.83 9.74
C VAL A 341 -0.74 3.63 8.54
N ILE A 342 -1.42 2.49 8.48
CA ILE A 342 -2.21 2.10 7.30
C ILE A 342 -3.47 2.93 7.15
N ASN A 343 -4.31 3.00 8.20
CA ASN A 343 -5.59 3.69 8.13
C ASN A 343 -5.40 5.19 7.86
N LYS A 344 -4.35 5.79 8.42
CA LYS A 344 -4.02 7.20 8.17
C LYS A 344 -3.62 7.43 6.71
N ASP A 345 -2.74 6.60 6.16
CA ASP A 345 -2.29 6.70 4.77
C ASP A 345 -3.45 6.47 3.79
N LEU A 346 -4.17 5.36 3.92
CA LEU A 346 -5.29 5.01 3.05
C LEU A 346 -6.42 6.06 3.13
N LYS A 347 -6.78 6.54 4.33
CA LYS A 347 -7.81 7.57 4.51
C LYS A 347 -7.41 8.93 3.95
N GLN A 348 -6.16 9.36 4.16
CA GLN A 348 -5.70 10.63 3.62
C GLN A 348 -5.80 10.68 2.10
N ARG A 349 -5.39 9.62 1.43
CA ARG A 349 -5.38 9.54 -0.03
C ARG A 349 -6.76 9.27 -0.61
N SER A 350 -7.57 8.44 0.04
CA SER A 350 -8.95 8.15 -0.39
C SER A 350 -9.89 9.34 -0.28
N LYS A 351 -9.63 10.32 0.61
CA LYS A 351 -10.39 11.58 0.67
C LYS A 351 -10.44 12.31 -0.68
N VAL A 352 -9.42 12.18 -1.51
CA VAL A 352 -9.39 12.79 -2.85
C VAL A 352 -10.29 12.03 -3.83
N VAL A 353 -10.40 10.71 -3.68
CA VAL A 353 -11.29 9.86 -4.49
C VAL A 353 -12.75 10.05 -4.08
N GLY A 354 -13.01 10.14 -2.78
CA GLY A 354 -14.32 10.28 -2.15
C GLY A 354 -15.12 8.99 -2.20
N ILE A 355 -15.71 8.67 -3.37
CA ILE A 355 -16.54 7.48 -3.58
C ILE A 355 -15.92 6.63 -4.69
N PHE A 356 -15.64 5.37 -4.41
CA PHE A 356 -15.15 4.42 -5.40
C PHE A 356 -16.29 3.99 -6.35
N PRO A 357 -16.02 3.85 -7.67
CA PRO A 357 -17.06 3.51 -8.64
C PRO A 357 -17.63 2.10 -8.49
N ASN A 358 -16.84 1.17 -7.95
CA ASN A 358 -17.22 -0.21 -7.61
C ASN A 358 -16.27 -0.80 -6.57
N GLN A 359 -16.61 -1.96 -6.06
CA GLN A 359 -15.85 -2.69 -5.03
C GLN A 359 -14.46 -3.10 -5.50
N GLU A 360 -14.32 -3.54 -6.75
CA GLU A 360 -13.03 -3.93 -7.33
C GLU A 360 -12.05 -2.76 -7.38
N SER A 361 -12.51 -1.56 -7.73
CA SER A 361 -11.68 -0.35 -7.73
C SER A 361 -11.23 0.04 -6.32
N CYS A 362 -12.08 -0.17 -5.31
CA CYS A 362 -11.77 0.07 -3.91
C CYS A 362 -10.69 -0.91 -3.42
N LEU A 363 -10.91 -2.22 -3.64
CA LEU A 363 -9.97 -3.26 -3.25
C LEU A 363 -8.61 -3.09 -3.97
N ARG A 364 -8.65 -2.83 -5.28
CA ARG A 364 -7.43 -2.55 -6.07
C ARG A 364 -6.63 -1.40 -5.48
N TYR A 365 -7.29 -0.29 -5.14
CA TYR A 365 -6.64 0.86 -4.53
C TYR A 365 -5.99 0.48 -3.19
N ALA A 366 -6.73 -0.20 -2.30
CA ALA A 366 -6.21 -0.65 -1.02
C ALA A 366 -4.99 -1.58 -1.20
N CYS A 367 -5.11 -2.59 -2.06
CA CYS A 367 -4.02 -3.54 -2.34
C CYS A 367 -2.78 -2.85 -2.91
N MET A 368 -2.93 -1.93 -3.88
CA MET A 368 -1.80 -1.21 -4.47
C MET A 368 -0.99 -0.44 -3.42
N ARG A 369 -1.66 0.20 -2.47
CA ARG A 369 -0.99 0.93 -1.38
C ARG A 369 -0.36 0.00 -0.37
N LEU A 370 -1.08 -1.05 -0.01
CA LEU A 370 -0.60 -2.03 0.97
C LEU A 370 0.60 -2.83 0.45
N MET A 371 0.67 -3.11 -0.85
CA MET A 371 1.86 -3.71 -1.47
C MET A 371 3.10 -2.82 -1.30
N GLU A 372 2.99 -1.50 -1.52
CA GLU A 372 4.11 -0.57 -1.30
C GLU A 372 4.55 -0.54 0.17
N ILE A 373 3.59 -0.49 1.10
CA ILE A 373 3.86 -0.53 2.54
C ILE A 373 4.50 -1.86 2.95
N ASP A 374 4.06 -2.98 2.38
CA ASP A 374 4.60 -4.32 2.64
C ASP A 374 6.08 -4.42 2.18
N GLU A 375 6.38 -3.92 0.97
CA GLU A 375 7.76 -3.82 0.45
C GLU A 375 8.65 -2.94 1.33
N GLU A 376 8.17 -1.76 1.75
CA GLU A 376 8.88 -0.87 2.67
C GLU A 376 9.16 -1.56 4.02
N TRP A 377 8.25 -2.38 4.50
CA TRP A 377 8.41 -3.08 5.78
C TRP A 377 9.39 -4.25 5.70
N GLN A 378 9.48 -4.93 4.57
CA GLN A 378 10.44 -6.02 4.37
C GLN A 378 11.88 -5.52 4.29
N THR A 379 12.08 -4.32 3.73
CA THR A 379 13.41 -3.69 3.62
C THR A 379 13.73 -2.75 4.77
N GLY A 380 12.74 -2.42 5.59
CA GLY A 380 12.83 -1.44 6.67
C GLY A 380 13.25 -1.99 8.03
N ARG A 381 13.16 -1.13 9.04
CA ARG A 381 13.50 -1.48 10.44
C ARG A 381 12.48 -2.48 11.01
N ARG A 382 12.96 -3.41 11.84
CA ARG A 382 12.13 -4.33 12.60
C ARG A 382 11.10 -3.55 13.45
N TYR A 383 9.90 -4.06 13.53
CA TYR A 383 8.82 -3.46 14.32
C TYR A 383 8.98 -3.74 15.82
N ILE A 384 9.41 -4.96 16.14
CA ILE A 384 9.67 -5.43 17.48
C ILE A 384 11.09 -6.03 17.50
N LYS A 385 11.87 -5.67 18.52
CA LYS A 385 13.17 -6.27 18.77
C LYS A 385 12.95 -7.52 19.62
N ILE A 386 13.12 -8.71 19.04
CA ILE A 386 12.75 -9.98 19.69
C ILE A 386 13.91 -10.62 20.45
N THR A 387 15.16 -10.30 20.14
CA THR A 387 16.35 -10.91 20.76
C THR A 387 16.96 -10.07 21.88
N LYS A 388 17.53 -10.75 22.89
CA LYS A 388 18.24 -10.15 24.04
C LYS A 388 19.49 -9.33 23.68
N GLU A 389 19.97 -9.40 22.45
CA GLU A 389 21.14 -8.65 21.95
C GLU A 389 20.99 -7.12 21.95
N ASN A 390 19.82 -6.62 22.35
CA ASN A 390 19.51 -5.20 22.33
C ASN A 390 19.29 -4.59 23.72
N GLN A 391 19.81 -5.18 24.79
CA GLN A 391 19.94 -4.47 26.05
C GLN A 391 20.99 -3.33 25.94
N ASP A 392 22.08 -3.55 25.20
CA ASP A 392 23.11 -2.53 24.93
C ASP A 392 22.56 -1.31 24.16
N THR A 393 21.65 -1.52 23.18
CA THR A 393 21.02 -0.40 22.45
C THR A 393 19.95 0.34 23.26
N GLN A 394 19.37 -0.27 24.32
CA GLN A 394 18.49 0.46 25.24
C GLN A 394 19.29 1.34 26.19
N GLU A 395 20.47 0.91 26.60
CA GLU A 395 21.41 1.75 27.33
C GLU A 395 21.93 2.90 26.48
N ASP A 396 22.23 2.65 25.19
CA ASP A 396 22.60 3.69 24.23
C ASP A 396 21.47 4.69 23.98
N ASP A 397 20.21 4.21 23.79
CA ASP A 397 19.03 5.08 23.63
C ASP A 397 18.70 5.86 24.92
N LYS A 398 18.97 5.29 26.09
CA LYS A 398 18.82 5.94 27.38
C LYS A 398 19.91 7.00 27.57
N LEU A 399 21.15 6.64 27.26
CA LEU A 399 22.31 7.55 27.31
C LEU A 399 22.10 8.72 26.30
N LEU A 400 21.58 8.46 25.09
CA LEU A 400 21.26 9.49 24.12
C LEU A 400 20.12 10.43 24.57
N ARG A 401 19.16 9.92 25.35
CA ARG A 401 18.12 10.77 25.98
C ARG A 401 18.68 11.61 27.09
N GLU A 402 19.49 11.03 27.98
CA GLU A 402 20.18 11.75 29.06
C GLU A 402 21.11 12.82 28.50
N ILE A 403 21.85 12.54 27.41
CA ILE A 403 22.69 13.54 26.72
C ILE A 403 21.83 14.65 26.08
N LYS A 404 20.65 14.34 25.54
CA LYS A 404 19.72 15.35 25.02
C LYS A 404 19.14 16.23 26.10
N GLU A 405 18.73 15.63 27.22
CA GLU A 405 18.19 16.36 28.36
C GLU A 405 19.28 17.24 29.03
N MET A 406 20.53 16.76 29.12
CA MET A 406 21.67 17.57 29.57
C MET A 406 21.95 18.76 28.62
N LYS A 407 21.85 18.55 27.29
CA LYS A 407 22.06 19.64 26.32
C LYS A 407 20.92 20.67 26.33
N GLU A 408 19.69 20.25 26.60
CA GLU A 408 18.57 21.18 26.79
C GLU A 408 18.66 21.93 28.13
N GLY A 409 19.11 21.28 29.19
CA GLY A 409 19.36 21.89 30.48
C GLY A 409 20.51 22.91 30.46
N VAL A 410 21.57 22.67 29.68
CA VAL A 410 22.69 23.62 29.50
C VAL A 410 22.24 24.86 28.66
N ARG A 411 21.40 24.67 27.62
CA ARG A 411 20.85 25.79 26.88
C ARG A 411 19.97 26.72 27.73
N THR A 412 19.13 26.14 28.59
CA THR A 412 18.30 26.91 29.53
C THR A 412 19.14 27.67 30.58
N GLN A 413 20.30 27.16 30.98
CA GLN A 413 21.22 27.89 31.89
C GLN A 413 22.01 28.99 31.17
N GLU A 414 22.40 28.77 29.92
CA GLU A 414 23.08 29.83 29.12
C GLU A 414 22.10 30.96 28.74
N GLU A 415 20.84 30.70 28.51
CA GLU A 415 19.81 31.72 28.28
C GLU A 415 19.44 32.50 29.55
N LEU A 416 19.57 31.89 30.76
CA LEU A 416 19.36 32.56 32.06
C LEU A 416 20.54 33.40 32.51
N VAL A 417 21.75 33.19 32.00
CA VAL A 417 22.95 33.98 32.28
C VAL A 417 23.12 35.14 31.28
N ALA A 418 22.36 35.16 30.21
CA ALA A 418 22.39 36.21 29.17
C ALA A 418 21.32 37.29 29.38
N ILE A 419 20.55 37.26 30.50
CA ILE A 419 19.63 38.30 30.95
C ILE A 419 20.23 38.94 32.21
#